data_b7ddd985c45d4087de56d22fdd12f148
#
_entry.id   b7ddd985c45d4087de56d22fdd12f148
#
_cell.length_a   1.000
_cell.length_b   1.000
_cell.length_c   1.000
_cell.angle_alpha   90.00
_cell.angle_beta   90.00
_cell.angle_gamma   90.00
#
_symmetry.space_group_name_H-M   'P 1'
#
loop_
_entity.id
_entity.type
_entity.pdbx_description
1 polymer ?
#
loop_
_entity_poly.entity_id
_entity_poly.type
_entity_poly.pdbx_seq_one_letter_code
_entity_poly.pdbx_strand_id
1 'polypeptide(L)'
;MRDFVELLGLEHRPSKGKRTSIWNGNEIIFEESNWEILSFIKLIYRYGVQPFSLIRYVTSIINNFEKIYHLQDNGEVFTNISSLLLSMNPEFPKLLEKSIKSEILNLGYSEKLINELVKTTLVVNYGQDTNVHSFVGFVSLAGAGFNLWSVKGGNKKVPEHLIYRNKHVNVVPSHVIKIINILNNGTQNLYEVHYHNQDSTNIMKATYDIVILAIPLIHNQEFPITFEGFPNNDFFSPAKYHETIATFVKADLKPHYFGLEAELDNILSCDPNRTIISSLGRLNSVEGSMKNSNVWKIFSNKPLKSNIINEMFSNVQEIKQITWKAYPEYSTKIHEAKFKLHNALYHVNAIEWIASAMEMSAIGGRNVALLAHRDFFRKFCFEKIIQTSSLKKKLPTEL
;
A
#
# COMPACT_ATOMS: atom_id res chain seq x y z
N MET A 1 -6.49 7.10 8.32
CA MET A 1 -6.13 8.23 7.40
C MET A 1 -6.97 9.47 7.63
N ARG A 2 -8.28 9.36 7.85
CA ARG A 2 -9.12 10.54 8.18
C ARG A 2 -8.60 11.26 9.39
N ASP A 3 -8.31 10.53 10.47
CA ASP A 3 -7.78 11.09 11.73
C ASP A 3 -6.45 11.82 11.53
N PHE A 4 -5.56 11.31 10.66
CA PHE A 4 -4.33 12.03 10.32
C PHE A 4 -4.60 13.34 9.57
N VAL A 5 -5.55 13.35 8.64
CA VAL A 5 -5.92 14.57 7.90
C VAL A 5 -6.46 15.62 8.86
N GLU A 6 -7.34 15.23 9.80
CA GLU A 6 -7.90 16.10 10.84
C GLU A 6 -6.83 16.57 11.84
N LEU A 7 -6.02 15.65 12.38
CA LEU A 7 -4.92 15.96 13.30
C LEU A 7 -3.91 16.94 12.69
N LEU A 8 -3.65 16.82 11.40
CA LEU A 8 -2.72 17.70 10.68
C LEU A 8 -3.37 18.99 10.19
N GLY A 9 -4.67 19.21 10.47
CA GLY A 9 -5.40 20.39 10.01
C GLY A 9 -5.47 20.49 8.48
N LEU A 10 -5.52 19.35 7.79
CA LEU A 10 -5.68 19.26 6.36
C LEU A 10 -7.17 19.11 6.01
N GLU A 11 -7.52 19.46 4.77
CA GLU A 11 -8.91 19.41 4.29
C GLU A 11 -9.16 18.18 3.39
N HIS A 12 -10.30 17.53 3.61
CA HIS A 12 -10.80 16.49 2.70
C HIS A 12 -11.36 17.11 1.43
N ARG A 13 -11.07 16.49 0.31
CA ARG A 13 -11.68 16.80 -0.98
C ARG A 13 -12.44 15.58 -1.48
N PRO A 14 -13.78 15.60 -1.53
CA PRO A 14 -14.54 14.51 -2.10
C PRO A 14 -14.19 14.32 -3.58
N SER A 15 -14.09 13.08 -4.01
CA SER A 15 -14.00 12.75 -5.42
C SER A 15 -15.36 13.00 -6.04
N LYS A 16 -15.49 14.02 -6.88
CA LYS A 16 -16.71 14.23 -7.65
C LYS A 16 -16.82 13.13 -8.70
N GLY A 17 -18.05 12.64 -8.90
CA GLY A 17 -18.36 11.59 -9.85
C GLY A 17 -17.72 11.87 -11.22
N LYS A 18 -16.92 10.94 -11.67
CA LYS A 18 -16.35 10.91 -13.02
C LYS A 18 -17.01 9.78 -13.75
N ARG A 19 -17.42 10.01 -14.98
CA ARG A 19 -17.95 8.94 -15.82
C ARG A 19 -16.88 7.92 -16.13
N THR A 20 -17.19 6.67 -15.86
CA THR A 20 -16.24 5.56 -15.97
C THR A 20 -16.77 4.52 -16.96
N SER A 21 -15.89 3.93 -17.73
CA SER A 21 -16.17 2.74 -18.54
C SER A 21 -15.21 1.61 -18.21
N ILE A 22 -15.68 0.37 -18.47
CA ILE A 22 -14.85 -0.84 -18.42
C ILE A 22 -14.63 -1.31 -19.84
N TRP A 23 -13.37 -1.46 -20.20
CA TRP A 23 -12.87 -1.83 -21.53
C TRP A 23 -12.13 -3.18 -21.46
N ASN A 24 -12.38 -4.06 -22.42
CA ASN A 24 -11.73 -5.37 -22.47
C ASN A 24 -10.57 -5.46 -23.46
N GLY A 25 -10.11 -4.32 -23.99
CA GLY A 25 -9.07 -4.25 -25.00
C GLY A 25 -9.61 -4.16 -26.43
N ASN A 26 -10.88 -4.49 -26.66
CA ASN A 26 -11.52 -4.42 -27.97
C ASN A 26 -12.79 -3.55 -27.94
N GLU A 27 -13.59 -3.69 -26.91
CA GLU A 27 -14.90 -3.02 -26.80
C GLU A 27 -15.18 -2.57 -25.36
N ILE A 28 -16.06 -1.61 -25.20
CA ILE A 28 -16.59 -1.18 -23.91
C ILE A 28 -17.64 -2.19 -23.47
N ILE A 29 -17.38 -2.87 -22.36
CA ILE A 29 -18.29 -3.87 -21.79
C ILE A 29 -19.30 -3.26 -20.82
N PHE A 30 -18.95 -2.12 -20.21
CA PHE A 30 -19.81 -1.36 -19.33
C PHE A 30 -19.45 0.11 -19.39
N GLU A 31 -20.46 0.97 -19.42
CA GLU A 31 -20.34 2.43 -19.39
C GLU A 31 -21.35 3.02 -18.43
N GLU A 32 -20.89 3.83 -17.50
CA GLU A 32 -21.72 4.62 -16.60
C GLU A 32 -22.51 5.66 -17.39
N SER A 33 -23.77 5.80 -17.06
CA SER A 33 -24.65 6.84 -17.60
C SER A 33 -24.48 8.15 -16.81
N ASN A 34 -24.88 9.28 -17.42
CA ASN A 34 -25.03 10.55 -16.71
C ASN A 34 -26.08 10.48 -15.58
N TRP A 35 -26.95 9.51 -15.60
CA TRP A 35 -28.00 9.28 -14.62
C TRP A 35 -27.65 8.04 -13.78
N GLU A 36 -27.45 8.22 -12.49
CA GLU A 36 -27.07 7.14 -11.57
C GLU A 36 -28.06 5.96 -11.63
N ILE A 37 -29.37 6.25 -11.75
CA ILE A 37 -30.42 5.22 -11.88
C ILE A 37 -30.21 4.36 -13.11
N LEU A 38 -29.84 4.94 -14.25
CA LEU A 38 -29.60 4.18 -15.48
C LEU A 38 -28.32 3.33 -15.36
N SER A 39 -27.28 3.83 -14.71
CA SER A 39 -26.06 3.05 -14.41
C SER A 39 -26.40 1.85 -13.53
N PHE A 40 -27.25 2.04 -12.52
CA PHE A 40 -27.73 0.99 -11.64
C PHE A 40 -28.55 -0.08 -12.39
N ILE A 41 -29.46 0.34 -13.28
CA ILE A 41 -30.24 -0.57 -14.12
C ILE A 41 -29.36 -1.38 -15.05
N LYS A 42 -28.37 -0.74 -15.71
CA LYS A 42 -27.38 -1.41 -16.55
C LYS A 42 -26.59 -2.47 -15.77
N LEU A 43 -26.21 -2.15 -14.52
CA LEU A 43 -25.46 -3.06 -13.64
C LEU A 43 -26.31 -4.30 -13.30
N ILE A 44 -27.59 -4.09 -12.92
CA ILE A 44 -28.52 -5.20 -12.63
C ILE A 44 -28.80 -6.03 -13.88
N TYR A 45 -29.01 -5.39 -15.02
CA TYR A 45 -29.25 -6.12 -16.27
C TYR A 45 -28.07 -7.02 -16.65
N ARG A 46 -26.85 -6.55 -16.43
CA ARG A 46 -25.63 -7.28 -16.81
C ARG A 46 -25.24 -8.39 -15.83
N TYR A 47 -25.34 -8.13 -14.51
CA TYR A 47 -24.80 -9.00 -13.45
C TYR A 47 -25.84 -9.48 -12.44
N GLY A 48 -27.11 -9.09 -12.61
CA GLY A 48 -28.12 -9.35 -11.59
C GLY A 48 -27.86 -8.62 -10.29
N VAL A 49 -28.25 -9.22 -9.19
CA VAL A 49 -28.06 -8.65 -7.84
C VAL A 49 -26.67 -8.95 -7.24
N GLN A 50 -25.84 -9.71 -7.93
CA GLN A 50 -24.54 -10.18 -7.43
C GLN A 50 -23.59 -9.04 -7.00
N PRO A 51 -23.46 -7.90 -7.71
CA PRO A 51 -22.59 -6.81 -7.27
C PRO A 51 -22.96 -6.28 -5.88
N PHE A 52 -24.24 -6.19 -5.56
CA PHE A 52 -24.73 -5.67 -4.27
C PHE A 52 -24.47 -6.65 -3.13
N SER A 53 -24.66 -7.95 -3.38
CA SER A 53 -24.32 -8.98 -2.38
C SER A 53 -22.81 -9.04 -2.15
N LEU A 54 -22.00 -8.88 -3.19
CA LEU A 54 -20.54 -8.82 -3.08
C LEU A 54 -20.09 -7.59 -2.28
N ILE A 55 -20.64 -6.41 -2.54
CA ILE A 55 -20.36 -5.20 -1.75
C ILE A 55 -20.69 -5.42 -0.28
N ARG A 56 -21.85 -6.04 0.04
CA ARG A 56 -22.20 -6.37 1.43
C ARG A 56 -21.20 -7.32 2.08
N TYR A 57 -20.75 -8.33 1.34
CA TYR A 57 -19.74 -9.28 1.82
C TYR A 57 -18.40 -8.57 2.08
N VAL A 58 -17.93 -7.76 1.13
CA VAL A 58 -16.71 -6.95 1.29
C VAL A 58 -16.82 -6.01 2.49
N THR A 59 -17.96 -5.37 2.68
CA THR A 59 -18.21 -4.50 3.85
C THR A 59 -18.08 -5.29 5.16
N SER A 60 -18.54 -6.54 5.21
CA SER A 60 -18.38 -7.37 6.41
C SER A 60 -16.90 -7.72 6.70
N ILE A 61 -16.09 -7.92 5.66
CA ILE A 61 -14.64 -8.12 5.79
C ILE A 61 -14.00 -6.85 6.37
N ILE A 62 -14.32 -5.67 5.82
CA ILE A 62 -13.78 -4.39 6.28
C ILE A 62 -14.17 -4.11 7.73
N ASN A 63 -15.44 -4.31 8.12
CA ASN A 63 -15.89 -4.13 9.50
C ASN A 63 -15.14 -5.04 10.49
N ASN A 64 -14.79 -6.26 10.08
CA ASN A 64 -13.95 -7.13 10.89
C ASN A 64 -12.50 -6.64 10.95
N PHE A 65 -11.98 -6.08 9.85
CA PHE A 65 -10.62 -5.54 9.82
C PHE A 65 -10.50 -4.26 10.66
N GLU A 66 -11.53 -3.44 10.75
CA GLU A 66 -11.56 -2.21 11.56
C GLU A 66 -11.33 -2.46 13.06
N LYS A 67 -11.49 -3.71 13.54
CA LYS A 67 -11.11 -4.08 14.91
C LYS A 67 -9.66 -3.77 15.25
N ILE A 68 -8.78 -3.67 14.25
CA ILE A 68 -7.38 -3.32 14.45
C ILE A 68 -7.19 -1.98 15.16
N TYR A 69 -8.06 -1.01 14.91
CA TYR A 69 -7.96 0.30 15.55
C TYR A 69 -8.16 0.20 17.07
N HIS A 70 -9.20 -0.55 17.47
CA HIS A 70 -9.45 -0.78 18.91
C HIS A 70 -8.33 -1.59 19.59
N LEU A 71 -7.79 -2.61 18.90
CA LEU A 71 -6.66 -3.38 19.41
C LEU A 71 -5.44 -2.50 19.64
N GLN A 72 -5.11 -1.65 18.65
CA GLN A 72 -3.99 -0.71 18.76
C GLN A 72 -4.24 0.41 19.78
N ASP A 73 -5.48 0.87 19.97
CA ASP A 73 -5.85 1.84 21.01
C ASP A 73 -5.64 1.27 22.42
N ASN A 74 -5.86 -0.04 22.58
CA ASN A 74 -5.56 -0.77 23.82
C ASN A 74 -4.07 -1.13 23.98
N GLY A 75 -3.19 -0.69 23.08
CA GLY A 75 -1.76 -0.96 23.13
C GLY A 75 -1.35 -2.36 22.67
N GLU A 76 -2.24 -3.11 22.01
CA GLU A 76 -1.88 -4.40 21.45
C GLU A 76 -0.97 -4.25 20.25
N VAL A 77 0.01 -5.14 20.13
CA VAL A 77 1.06 -5.12 19.12
C VAL A 77 1.36 -6.51 18.60
N PHE A 78 1.76 -6.58 17.34
CA PHE A 78 1.93 -7.81 16.60
C PHE A 78 3.35 -7.88 16.01
N THR A 79 4.00 -9.04 16.13
CA THR A 79 5.37 -9.26 15.64
C THR A 79 5.42 -9.69 14.18
N ASN A 80 4.30 -10.19 13.64
CA ASN A 80 4.16 -10.64 12.24
C ASN A 80 2.74 -10.43 11.73
N ILE A 81 2.54 -10.58 10.42
CA ILE A 81 1.25 -10.39 9.76
C ILE A 81 0.21 -11.43 10.16
N SER A 82 0.61 -12.68 10.39
CA SER A 82 -0.32 -13.75 10.76
C SER A 82 -0.96 -13.49 12.11
N SER A 83 -0.18 -13.07 13.12
CA SER A 83 -0.70 -12.71 14.44
C SER A 83 -1.62 -11.49 14.40
N LEU A 84 -1.31 -10.50 13.56
CA LEU A 84 -2.14 -9.31 13.34
C LEU A 84 -3.50 -9.70 12.73
N LEU A 85 -3.51 -10.51 11.68
CA LEU A 85 -4.74 -10.95 11.01
C LEU A 85 -5.61 -11.82 11.93
N LEU A 86 -4.98 -12.77 12.62
CA LEU A 86 -5.66 -13.68 13.54
C LEU A 86 -6.36 -12.95 14.69
N SER A 87 -5.77 -11.87 15.19
CA SER A 87 -6.35 -11.08 16.28
C SER A 87 -7.67 -10.38 15.91
N MET A 88 -7.86 -10.09 14.63
CA MET A 88 -9.08 -9.46 14.13
C MET A 88 -10.16 -10.48 13.76
N ASN A 89 -9.77 -11.55 13.07
CA ASN A 89 -10.67 -12.63 12.69
C ASN A 89 -9.88 -13.92 12.38
N PRO A 90 -10.25 -15.08 12.98
CA PRO A 90 -9.59 -16.37 12.72
C PRO A 90 -9.58 -16.83 11.25
N GLU A 91 -10.52 -16.32 10.45
CA GLU A 91 -10.59 -16.66 9.01
C GLU A 91 -9.65 -15.83 8.13
N PHE A 92 -9.14 -14.71 8.62
CA PHE A 92 -8.31 -13.81 7.80
C PHE A 92 -7.01 -14.44 7.31
N PRO A 93 -6.25 -15.22 8.11
CA PRO A 93 -5.08 -15.92 7.58
C PRO A 93 -5.40 -16.85 6.42
N LYS A 94 -6.56 -17.51 6.43
CA LYS A 94 -6.99 -18.42 5.36
C LYS A 94 -7.25 -17.70 4.03
N LEU A 95 -7.58 -16.39 4.08
CA LEU A 95 -7.76 -15.57 2.88
C LEU A 95 -6.43 -15.29 2.15
N LEU A 96 -5.30 -15.49 2.79
CA LEU A 96 -3.99 -15.41 2.14
C LEU A 96 -3.66 -16.69 1.33
N GLU A 97 -4.29 -17.81 1.65
CA GLU A 97 -4.02 -19.12 1.07
C GLU A 97 -4.85 -19.42 -0.19
N LYS A 98 -5.90 -18.63 -0.43
CA LYS A 98 -6.84 -18.80 -1.54
C LYS A 98 -6.81 -17.64 -2.48
N SER A 99 -6.89 -17.88 -3.80
CA SER A 99 -7.03 -16.79 -4.77
C SER A 99 -8.41 -16.14 -4.66
N ILE A 100 -8.47 -14.83 -4.95
CA ILE A 100 -9.75 -14.11 -4.94
C ILE A 100 -10.75 -14.72 -5.94
N LYS A 101 -10.28 -15.20 -7.10
CA LYS A 101 -11.12 -15.92 -8.05
C LYS A 101 -11.76 -17.14 -7.41
N SER A 102 -10.96 -18.01 -6.79
CA SER A 102 -11.45 -19.23 -6.18
C SER A 102 -12.41 -18.94 -5.02
N GLU A 103 -12.10 -17.94 -4.18
CA GLU A 103 -12.93 -17.60 -3.04
C GLU A 103 -14.30 -17.04 -3.48
N ILE A 104 -14.34 -16.13 -4.46
CA ILE A 104 -15.59 -15.57 -4.97
C ILE A 104 -16.43 -16.63 -5.71
N LEU A 105 -15.81 -17.56 -6.45
CA LEU A 105 -16.51 -18.70 -7.05
C LEU A 105 -17.14 -19.59 -5.98
N ASN A 106 -16.41 -19.90 -4.90
CA ASN A 106 -16.92 -20.70 -3.79
C ASN A 106 -18.08 -20.04 -3.06
N LEU A 107 -18.15 -18.71 -3.06
CA LEU A 107 -19.28 -17.93 -2.56
C LEU A 107 -20.48 -17.91 -3.52
N GLY A 108 -20.38 -18.56 -4.69
CA GLY A 108 -21.48 -18.69 -5.65
C GLY A 108 -21.63 -17.54 -6.64
N TYR A 109 -20.64 -16.68 -6.78
CA TYR A 109 -20.67 -15.60 -7.77
C TYR A 109 -20.25 -16.09 -9.16
N SER A 110 -20.76 -15.45 -10.21
CA SER A 110 -20.53 -15.83 -11.59
C SER A 110 -19.12 -15.47 -12.08
N GLU A 111 -18.56 -16.28 -12.98
CA GLU A 111 -17.31 -15.97 -13.66
C GLU A 111 -17.36 -14.64 -14.42
N LYS A 112 -18.54 -14.28 -14.96
CA LYS A 112 -18.73 -12.99 -15.64
C LYS A 112 -18.47 -11.82 -14.71
N LEU A 113 -19.04 -11.84 -13.49
CA LEU A 113 -18.80 -10.81 -12.48
C LEU A 113 -17.32 -10.74 -12.12
N ILE A 114 -16.67 -11.88 -11.96
CA ILE A 114 -15.24 -11.97 -11.59
C ILE A 114 -14.38 -11.39 -12.71
N ASN A 115 -14.58 -11.82 -13.94
CA ASN A 115 -13.75 -11.43 -15.08
C ASN A 115 -13.95 -9.97 -15.50
N GLU A 116 -15.11 -9.38 -15.23
CA GLU A 116 -15.40 -8.02 -15.65
C GLU A 116 -15.29 -7.00 -14.50
N LEU A 117 -15.80 -7.27 -13.30
CA LEU A 117 -15.77 -6.30 -12.19
C LEU A 117 -14.61 -6.54 -11.22
N VAL A 118 -14.47 -7.76 -10.68
CA VAL A 118 -13.43 -8.05 -9.69
C VAL A 118 -12.05 -7.87 -10.32
N LYS A 119 -11.85 -8.41 -11.51
CA LYS A 119 -10.60 -8.28 -12.27
C LYS A 119 -10.27 -6.82 -12.59
N THR A 120 -11.25 -6.01 -12.99
CA THR A 120 -11.03 -4.57 -13.22
C THR A 120 -10.45 -3.89 -11.99
N THR A 121 -10.99 -4.13 -10.79
CA THR A 121 -10.48 -3.46 -9.58
C THR A 121 -9.03 -3.84 -9.29
N LEU A 122 -8.67 -5.09 -9.49
CA LEU A 122 -7.29 -5.58 -9.28
C LEU A 122 -6.32 -5.04 -10.33
N VAL A 123 -6.71 -5.06 -11.60
CA VAL A 123 -5.89 -4.53 -12.71
C VAL A 123 -5.64 -3.03 -12.51
N VAL A 124 -6.65 -2.28 -12.08
CA VAL A 124 -6.55 -0.83 -11.85
C VAL A 124 -5.73 -0.50 -10.60
N ASN A 125 -5.97 -1.21 -9.50
CA ASN A 125 -5.34 -0.90 -8.22
C ASN A 125 -3.94 -1.49 -8.07
N TYR A 126 -3.71 -2.68 -8.61
CA TYR A 126 -2.48 -3.43 -8.41
C TYR A 126 -1.80 -3.93 -9.69
N GLY A 127 -2.34 -3.66 -10.87
CA GLY A 127 -1.80 -4.18 -12.14
C GLY A 127 -1.81 -5.71 -12.23
N GLN A 128 -2.56 -6.41 -11.38
CA GLN A 128 -2.52 -7.87 -11.22
C GLN A 128 -3.89 -8.50 -11.50
N ASP A 129 -3.89 -9.78 -11.84
CA ASP A 129 -5.11 -10.54 -12.14
C ASP A 129 -5.70 -11.20 -10.87
N THR A 130 -6.79 -11.92 -11.01
CA THR A 130 -7.59 -12.56 -9.95
C THR A 130 -6.96 -13.80 -9.32
N ASN A 131 -5.73 -14.15 -9.67
CA ASN A 131 -4.93 -15.19 -9.02
C ASN A 131 -4.19 -14.73 -7.75
N VAL A 132 -4.25 -13.45 -7.41
CA VAL A 132 -3.77 -12.91 -6.13
C VAL A 132 -4.57 -13.48 -4.96
N HIS A 133 -4.00 -13.45 -3.74
CA HIS A 133 -4.71 -13.94 -2.56
C HIS A 133 -5.98 -13.12 -2.25
N SER A 134 -6.97 -13.75 -1.62
CA SER A 134 -8.31 -13.17 -1.44
C SER A 134 -8.32 -11.91 -0.60
N PHE A 135 -7.45 -11.80 0.40
CA PHE A 135 -7.44 -10.63 1.27
C PHE A 135 -7.16 -9.34 0.48
N VAL A 136 -6.07 -9.30 -0.33
CA VAL A 136 -5.78 -8.12 -1.17
C VAL A 136 -6.88 -7.89 -2.21
N GLY A 137 -7.51 -8.95 -2.71
CA GLY A 137 -8.66 -8.84 -3.60
C GLY A 137 -9.85 -8.12 -2.95
N PHE A 138 -10.17 -8.42 -1.70
CA PHE A 138 -11.23 -7.74 -0.97
C PHE A 138 -10.86 -6.29 -0.62
N VAL A 139 -9.60 -6.01 -0.29
CA VAL A 139 -9.11 -4.63 -0.11
C VAL A 139 -9.24 -3.84 -1.42
N SER A 140 -8.91 -4.44 -2.55
CA SER A 140 -9.09 -3.82 -3.88
C SER A 140 -10.55 -3.49 -4.16
N LEU A 141 -11.48 -4.42 -3.89
CA LEU A 141 -12.92 -4.22 -4.05
C LEU A 141 -13.46 -3.12 -3.13
N ALA A 142 -12.98 -3.05 -1.88
CA ALA A 142 -13.34 -1.98 -0.95
C ALA A 142 -12.92 -0.60 -1.47
N GLY A 143 -11.77 -0.51 -2.15
CA GLY A 143 -11.29 0.72 -2.79
C GLY A 143 -12.07 1.18 -4.01
N ALA A 144 -13.00 0.37 -4.53
CA ALA A 144 -13.90 0.73 -5.63
C ALA A 144 -15.22 1.38 -5.16
N GLY A 145 -15.37 1.68 -3.88
CA GLY A 145 -16.58 2.25 -3.29
C GLY A 145 -16.91 3.68 -3.72
N PHE A 146 -18.15 4.12 -3.43
CA PHE A 146 -18.69 5.41 -3.87
C PHE A 146 -18.18 6.64 -3.08
N ASN A 147 -17.61 6.45 -1.90
CA ASN A 147 -17.19 7.53 -0.99
C ASN A 147 -15.69 7.83 -1.06
N LEU A 148 -15.15 7.86 -2.26
CA LEU A 148 -13.73 8.17 -2.46
C LEU A 148 -13.45 9.65 -2.19
N TRP A 149 -12.32 9.92 -1.56
CA TRP A 149 -11.85 11.25 -1.26
C TRP A 149 -10.33 11.36 -1.39
N SER A 150 -9.84 12.57 -1.44
CA SER A 150 -8.41 12.89 -1.45
C SER A 150 -8.15 14.09 -0.54
N VAL A 151 -6.87 14.40 -0.32
CA VAL A 151 -6.47 15.59 0.43
C VAL A 151 -6.39 16.79 -0.51
N LYS A 152 -6.95 17.93 -0.12
CA LYS A 152 -6.82 19.18 -0.84
C LYS A 152 -5.33 19.58 -0.89
N GLY A 153 -4.85 19.89 -2.07
CA GLY A 153 -3.42 20.12 -2.32
C GLY A 153 -2.58 18.86 -2.49
N GLY A 154 -3.22 17.68 -2.48
CA GLY A 154 -2.60 16.37 -2.74
C GLY A 154 -2.34 15.53 -1.49
N ASN A 155 -2.44 14.22 -1.66
CA ASN A 155 -2.26 13.24 -0.59
C ASN A 155 -0.83 13.27 0.01
N LYS A 156 0.16 13.75 -0.74
CA LYS A 156 1.55 13.91 -0.27
C LYS A 156 1.69 14.82 0.95
N LYS A 157 0.73 15.74 1.18
CA LYS A 157 0.73 16.61 2.35
C LYS A 157 0.67 15.84 3.66
N VAL A 158 0.08 14.64 3.69
CA VAL A 158 0.02 13.84 4.93
C VAL A 158 1.42 13.42 5.38
N PRO A 159 2.21 12.66 4.62
CA PRO A 159 3.56 12.30 5.04
C PRO A 159 4.49 13.52 5.22
N GLU A 160 4.36 14.56 4.38
CA GLU A 160 5.12 15.82 4.55
C GLU A 160 4.86 16.45 5.91
N HIS A 161 3.60 16.59 6.32
CA HIS A 161 3.26 17.20 7.61
C HIS A 161 3.61 16.29 8.80
N LEU A 162 3.48 14.97 8.67
CA LEU A 162 3.90 14.03 9.72
C LEU A 162 5.40 14.13 10.02
N ILE A 163 6.22 14.33 9.01
CA ILE A 163 7.66 14.43 9.14
C ILE A 163 8.08 15.84 9.56
N TYR A 164 7.73 16.87 8.78
CA TYR A 164 8.33 18.20 8.92
C TYR A 164 7.69 19.07 10.01
N ARG A 165 6.49 18.74 10.49
CA ARG A 165 5.91 19.42 11.66
C ARG A 165 6.42 18.90 13.00
N ASN A 166 7.03 17.73 13.03
CA ASN A 166 7.58 17.15 14.24
C ASN A 166 9.00 17.68 14.47
N LYS A 167 9.16 18.56 15.47
CA LYS A 167 10.45 19.16 15.83
C LYS A 167 11.50 18.17 16.31
N HIS A 168 11.11 16.96 16.69
CA HIS A 168 12.00 15.90 17.15
C HIS A 168 12.45 14.97 16.01
N VAL A 169 11.97 15.19 14.79
CA VAL A 169 12.41 14.44 13.61
C VAL A 169 13.50 15.21 12.88
N ASN A 170 14.65 14.57 12.72
CA ASN A 170 15.74 15.07 11.87
C ASN A 170 15.74 14.27 10.56
N VAL A 171 15.53 14.95 9.43
CA VAL A 171 15.57 14.34 8.10
C VAL A 171 16.97 14.45 7.52
N VAL A 172 17.61 13.32 7.27
CA VAL A 172 18.93 13.24 6.66
C VAL A 172 18.76 12.72 5.22
N PRO A 173 18.94 13.56 4.18
CA PRO A 173 18.77 13.15 2.78
C PRO A 173 19.95 12.28 2.33
N SER A 174 19.91 10.99 2.67
CA SER A 174 20.97 10.03 2.47
C SER A 174 20.42 8.63 2.20
N HIS A 175 21.24 7.79 1.59
CA HIS A 175 20.95 6.37 1.40
C HIS A 175 21.66 5.54 2.46
N VAL A 176 20.90 4.75 3.20
CA VAL A 176 21.44 3.73 4.11
C VAL A 176 21.95 2.55 3.28
N ILE A 177 23.21 2.16 3.48
CA ILE A 177 23.86 1.09 2.74
C ILE A 177 24.18 -0.14 3.59
N LYS A 178 24.28 0.04 4.93
CA LYS A 178 24.63 -1.04 5.84
C LYS A 178 24.06 -0.81 7.24
N ILE A 179 23.65 -1.89 7.88
CA ILE A 179 23.22 -1.93 9.29
C ILE A 179 24.02 -3.03 9.98
N ILE A 180 24.74 -2.66 11.03
CA ILE A 180 25.58 -3.55 11.82
C ILE A 180 24.97 -3.69 13.21
N ASN A 181 24.73 -4.93 13.65
CA ASN A 181 24.35 -5.21 15.03
C ASN A 181 25.62 -5.24 15.90
N ILE A 182 25.79 -4.25 16.76
CA ILE A 182 26.91 -4.16 17.70
C ILE A 182 26.45 -4.76 19.03
N LEU A 183 27.04 -5.88 19.40
CA LEU A 183 26.84 -6.46 20.73
C LEU A 183 27.64 -5.66 21.75
N ASN A 184 26.97 -4.87 22.58
CA ASN A 184 27.59 -4.15 23.68
C ASN A 184 27.49 -4.97 24.98
N ASN A 185 28.57 -5.59 25.41
CA ASN A 185 28.78 -6.27 26.70
C ASN A 185 27.55 -7.06 27.26
N GLY A 186 26.80 -7.74 26.40
CA GLY A 186 25.76 -8.69 26.80
C GLY A 186 24.40 -8.09 27.18
N THR A 187 24.21 -6.77 27.22
CA THR A 187 22.98 -6.15 27.70
C THR A 187 22.25 -5.26 26.68
N GLN A 188 22.94 -4.69 25.71
CA GLN A 188 22.34 -3.77 24.74
C GLN A 188 22.71 -4.12 23.30
N ASN A 189 21.70 -4.35 22.46
CA ASN A 189 21.89 -4.30 21.02
C ASN A 189 21.89 -2.81 20.61
N LEU A 190 23.00 -2.36 20.06
CA LEU A 190 23.13 -1.09 19.37
C LEU A 190 23.30 -1.38 17.88
N TYR A 191 22.77 -0.50 17.06
CA TYR A 191 22.88 -0.62 15.61
C TYR A 191 23.75 0.53 15.09
N GLU A 192 24.88 0.22 14.44
CA GLU A 192 25.61 1.19 13.66
C GLU A 192 25.04 1.22 12.25
N VAL A 193 24.54 2.37 11.83
CA VAL A 193 23.94 2.60 10.51
C VAL A 193 24.94 3.37 9.66
N HIS A 194 25.31 2.80 8.51
CA HIS A 194 26.18 3.45 7.52
C HIS A 194 25.31 4.02 6.41
N TYR A 195 25.57 5.26 6.05
CA TYR A 195 24.83 5.96 5.01
C TYR A 195 25.72 6.96 4.27
N HIS A 196 25.34 7.34 3.06
CA HIS A 196 26.03 8.37 2.30
C HIS A 196 25.03 9.33 1.66
N ASN A 197 25.43 10.57 1.51
CA ASN A 197 24.67 11.55 0.75
C ASN A 197 24.72 11.21 -0.75
N GLN A 198 23.70 11.61 -1.51
CA GLN A 198 23.64 11.36 -2.94
C GLN A 198 24.83 11.94 -3.71
N ASP A 199 25.38 13.07 -3.24
CA ASP A 199 26.46 13.81 -3.90
C ASP A 199 27.85 13.54 -3.29
N SER A 200 27.98 12.59 -2.37
CA SER A 200 29.23 12.33 -1.64
C SER A 200 29.57 10.84 -1.61
N THR A 201 30.82 10.52 -1.86
CA THR A 201 31.39 9.16 -1.68
C THR A 201 31.74 8.85 -0.22
N ASN A 202 31.68 9.85 0.68
CA ASN A 202 32.02 9.68 2.08
C ASN A 202 30.91 8.93 2.82
N ILE A 203 31.27 7.82 3.44
CA ILE A 203 30.36 7.03 4.29
C ILE A 203 30.33 7.67 5.67
N MET A 204 29.13 8.05 6.10
CA MET A 204 28.85 8.50 7.46
C MET A 204 28.31 7.34 8.29
N LYS A 205 28.51 7.43 9.60
CA LYS A 205 28.10 6.42 10.57
C LYS A 205 27.37 7.07 11.74
N ALA A 206 26.33 6.42 12.20
CA ALA A 206 25.64 6.81 13.44
C ALA A 206 25.11 5.58 14.16
N THR A 207 25.03 5.66 15.48
CA THR A 207 24.60 4.55 16.35
C THR A 207 23.22 4.83 16.91
N TYR A 208 22.35 3.83 16.90
CA TYR A 208 20.95 3.93 17.33
C TYR A 208 20.54 2.76 18.22
N ASP A 209 19.67 3.02 19.21
CA ASP A 209 19.06 2.00 20.08
C ASP A 209 17.96 1.22 19.38
N ILE A 210 17.26 1.86 18.44
CA ILE A 210 16.15 1.30 17.69
C ILE A 210 16.32 1.65 16.21
N VAL A 211 16.14 0.66 15.34
CA VAL A 211 16.11 0.87 13.88
C VAL A 211 14.76 0.38 13.34
N ILE A 212 14.12 1.22 12.56
CA ILE A 212 12.86 0.92 11.86
C ILE A 212 13.09 1.02 10.36
N LEU A 213 12.94 -0.09 9.67
CA LEU A 213 13.03 -0.15 8.21
C LEU A 213 11.65 0.16 7.61
N ALA A 214 11.58 1.22 6.82
CA ALA A 214 10.39 1.63 6.08
C ALA A 214 10.63 1.54 4.56
N ILE A 215 11.20 0.41 4.14
CA ILE A 215 11.58 0.09 2.76
C ILE A 215 11.16 -1.34 2.43
N PRO A 216 10.94 -1.70 1.15
CA PRO A 216 10.80 -3.09 0.74
C PRO A 216 12.08 -3.88 1.06
N LEU A 217 11.96 -5.01 1.74
CA LEU A 217 13.08 -5.95 1.95
C LEU A 217 13.01 -7.04 0.88
N ILE A 218 13.51 -6.74 -0.32
CA ILE A 218 13.58 -7.65 -1.48
C ILE A 218 14.99 -7.63 -2.06
N HIS A 219 15.44 -8.74 -2.66
CA HIS A 219 16.81 -8.86 -3.17
C HIS A 219 17.17 -7.87 -4.29
N ASN A 220 16.20 -7.43 -5.10
CA ASN A 220 16.42 -6.55 -6.23
C ASN A 220 15.90 -5.12 -6.00
N GLN A 221 16.02 -4.60 -4.78
CA GLN A 221 15.69 -3.21 -4.48
C GLN A 221 16.66 -2.23 -5.14
N GLU A 222 16.22 -1.01 -5.36
CA GLU A 222 17.00 0.04 -6.03
C GLU A 222 18.23 0.44 -5.22
N PHE A 223 18.08 0.52 -3.89
CA PHE A 223 19.15 0.85 -2.95
C PHE A 223 19.38 -0.34 -2.01
N PRO A 224 20.32 -1.25 -2.34
CA PRO A 224 20.58 -2.44 -1.55
C PRO A 224 21.20 -2.08 -0.19
N ILE A 225 20.70 -2.73 0.87
CA ILE A 225 21.22 -2.63 2.22
C ILE A 225 21.88 -3.96 2.60
N THR A 226 23.00 -3.92 3.29
CA THR A 226 23.65 -5.09 3.87
C THR A 226 23.46 -5.15 5.38
N PHE A 227 23.37 -6.35 5.92
CA PHE A 227 23.21 -6.61 7.35
C PHE A 227 24.39 -7.41 7.86
N GLU A 228 25.03 -6.95 8.95
CA GLU A 228 26.21 -7.58 9.56
C GLU A 228 26.02 -7.78 11.07
N GLY A 229 26.62 -8.81 11.63
CA GLY A 229 26.55 -9.10 13.07
C GLY A 229 25.23 -9.70 13.54
N PHE A 230 24.44 -10.27 12.63
CA PHE A 230 23.19 -10.96 12.96
C PHE A 230 23.37 -12.48 12.88
N PRO A 231 22.77 -13.26 13.80
CA PRO A 231 22.82 -14.73 13.74
C PRO A 231 22.20 -15.30 12.46
N ASN A 232 21.17 -14.64 11.95
CA ASN A 232 20.54 -14.91 10.66
C ASN A 232 20.44 -13.60 9.90
N ASN A 233 21.11 -13.51 8.76
CA ASN A 233 21.20 -12.28 7.95
C ASN A 233 20.16 -12.23 6.83
N ASP A 234 19.35 -13.27 6.68
CA ASP A 234 18.34 -13.33 5.62
C ASP A 234 17.03 -12.65 6.07
N PHE A 235 17.02 -11.34 5.94
CA PHE A 235 15.84 -10.50 6.16
C PHE A 235 15.05 -10.23 4.87
N PHE A 236 15.57 -10.65 3.72
CA PHE A 236 14.97 -10.36 2.43
C PHE A 236 13.87 -11.35 2.08
N SER A 237 12.76 -10.82 1.58
CA SER A 237 11.72 -11.64 0.99
C SER A 237 12.18 -12.21 -0.37
N PRO A 238 11.97 -13.50 -0.64
CA PRO A 238 12.25 -14.08 -1.96
C PRO A 238 11.25 -13.63 -3.03
N ALA A 239 10.14 -13.02 -2.63
CA ALA A 239 9.12 -12.53 -3.53
C ALA A 239 9.52 -11.19 -4.17
N LYS A 240 8.79 -10.80 -5.22
CA LYS A 240 9.08 -9.61 -6.03
C LYS A 240 8.07 -8.52 -5.77
N TYR A 241 8.43 -7.30 -6.17
CA TYR A 241 7.52 -6.18 -6.30
C TYR A 241 7.10 -6.02 -7.76
N HIS A 242 5.83 -5.70 -7.95
CA HIS A 242 5.24 -5.40 -9.24
C HIS A 242 5.73 -4.05 -9.74
N GLU A 243 6.21 -4.02 -10.98
CA GLU A 243 6.60 -2.79 -11.64
C GLU A 243 5.38 -2.12 -12.25
N THR A 244 5.16 -0.88 -11.90
CA THR A 244 4.06 -0.05 -12.40
C THR A 244 4.62 1.09 -13.23
N ILE A 245 3.99 1.37 -14.36
CA ILE A 245 4.34 2.45 -15.27
C ILE A 245 3.19 3.43 -15.33
N ALA A 246 3.45 4.69 -14.99
CA ALA A 246 2.52 5.80 -15.17
C ALA A 246 3.00 6.71 -16.27
N THR A 247 2.21 6.86 -17.32
CA THR A 247 2.44 7.81 -18.39
C THR A 247 1.48 8.97 -18.26
N PHE A 248 2.00 10.17 -18.13
CA PHE A 248 1.23 11.41 -18.13
C PHE A 248 1.31 12.02 -19.51
N VAL A 249 0.14 12.35 -20.07
CA VAL A 249 0.05 12.93 -21.41
C VAL A 249 -0.82 14.18 -21.35
N LYS A 250 -0.29 15.31 -21.83
CA LYS A 250 -1.08 16.51 -22.03
C LYS A 250 -1.50 16.57 -23.49
N ALA A 251 -2.77 16.23 -23.77
CA ALA A 251 -3.29 16.02 -25.12
C ALA A 251 -4.83 15.94 -25.13
N ASP A 252 -5.40 15.89 -26.32
CA ASP A 252 -6.82 15.61 -26.53
C ASP A 252 -7.03 14.12 -26.78
N LEU A 253 -7.94 13.49 -26.02
CA LEU A 253 -8.26 12.08 -26.17
C LEU A 253 -8.98 11.84 -27.52
N LYS A 254 -8.68 10.73 -28.17
CA LYS A 254 -9.43 10.21 -29.30
C LYS A 254 -10.39 9.10 -28.82
N PRO A 255 -11.67 9.40 -28.54
CA PRO A 255 -12.61 8.43 -27.96
C PRO A 255 -12.78 7.17 -28.81
N HIS A 256 -12.72 7.32 -30.13
CA HIS A 256 -12.90 6.21 -31.08
C HIS A 256 -11.86 5.09 -30.95
N TYR A 257 -10.65 5.38 -30.40
CA TYR A 257 -9.67 4.35 -30.11
C TYR A 257 -10.21 3.29 -29.13
N PHE A 258 -11.07 3.71 -28.22
CA PHE A 258 -11.71 2.86 -27.21
C PHE A 258 -13.12 2.40 -27.62
N GLY A 259 -13.58 2.74 -28.82
CA GLY A 259 -14.95 2.47 -29.26
C GLY A 259 -16.01 3.39 -28.62
N LEU A 260 -15.61 4.57 -28.16
CA LEU A 260 -16.49 5.57 -27.54
C LEU A 260 -16.91 6.64 -28.56
N GLU A 261 -18.16 7.12 -28.46
CA GLU A 261 -18.65 8.26 -29.25
C GLU A 261 -18.21 9.61 -28.68
N ALA A 262 -17.99 9.70 -27.38
CA ALA A 262 -17.60 10.90 -26.66
C ALA A 262 -16.56 10.61 -25.58
N GLU A 263 -15.84 11.63 -25.16
CA GLU A 263 -14.85 11.52 -24.08
C GLU A 263 -15.50 11.11 -22.76
N LEU A 264 -14.84 10.19 -22.06
CA LEU A 264 -15.10 9.82 -20.67
C LEU A 264 -13.94 10.24 -19.79
N ASP A 265 -14.18 10.39 -18.50
CA ASP A 265 -13.13 10.77 -17.55
C ASP A 265 -12.23 9.60 -17.18
N ASN A 266 -12.75 8.37 -17.13
CA ASN A 266 -12.00 7.18 -16.78
C ASN A 266 -12.34 6.01 -17.70
N ILE A 267 -11.31 5.30 -18.13
CA ILE A 267 -11.41 4.03 -18.86
C ILE A 267 -10.58 3.01 -18.08
N LEU A 268 -11.23 1.95 -17.59
CA LEU A 268 -10.63 0.92 -16.77
C LEU A 268 -10.54 -0.38 -17.57
N SER A 269 -9.40 -1.08 -17.51
CA SER A 269 -9.26 -2.34 -18.21
C SER A 269 -9.66 -3.52 -17.32
N CYS A 270 -10.34 -4.50 -17.91
CA CYS A 270 -10.60 -5.80 -17.28
C CYS A 270 -9.79 -6.95 -17.88
N ASP A 271 -9.01 -6.71 -18.93
CA ASP A 271 -8.25 -7.79 -19.60
C ASP A 271 -6.79 -7.42 -19.88
N PRO A 272 -5.88 -7.67 -18.91
CA PRO A 272 -4.46 -7.37 -19.06
C PRO A 272 -3.74 -8.24 -20.12
N ASN A 273 -4.41 -9.29 -20.65
CA ASN A 273 -3.84 -10.12 -21.71
C ASN A 273 -4.09 -9.52 -23.10
N ARG A 274 -5.15 -8.72 -23.26
CA ARG A 274 -5.51 -8.09 -24.55
C ARG A 274 -4.96 -6.68 -24.67
N THR A 275 -4.71 -6.01 -23.57
CA THR A 275 -4.18 -4.64 -23.57
C THR A 275 -3.10 -4.45 -22.52
N ILE A 276 -2.09 -3.67 -22.85
CA ILE A 276 -1.06 -3.26 -21.90
C ILE A 276 -1.54 -2.14 -20.96
N ILE A 277 -2.67 -1.51 -21.26
CA ILE A 277 -3.26 -0.42 -20.47
C ILE A 277 -4.10 -1.01 -19.35
N SER A 278 -3.77 -0.66 -18.11
CA SER A 278 -4.55 -1.02 -16.92
C SER A 278 -5.68 -0.01 -16.66
N SER A 279 -5.37 1.28 -16.82
CA SER A 279 -6.37 2.34 -16.71
C SER A 279 -5.90 3.63 -17.36
N LEU A 280 -6.87 4.43 -17.79
CA LEU A 280 -6.68 5.79 -18.25
C LEU A 280 -7.63 6.70 -17.51
N GLY A 281 -7.15 7.82 -16.96
CA GLY A 281 -7.97 8.75 -16.22
C GLY A 281 -7.55 10.20 -16.45
N ARG A 282 -8.56 11.07 -16.62
CA ARG A 282 -8.35 12.53 -16.69
C ARG A 282 -7.98 13.06 -15.31
N LEU A 283 -6.87 13.77 -15.21
CA LEU A 283 -6.43 14.39 -13.98
C LEU A 283 -7.12 15.72 -13.75
N ASN A 284 -7.50 15.98 -12.51
CA ASN A 284 -7.96 17.26 -12.04
C ASN A 284 -6.90 17.90 -11.14
N SER A 285 -6.87 19.24 -11.08
CA SER A 285 -5.99 19.93 -10.14
C SER A 285 -6.22 19.48 -8.71
N VAL A 286 -5.13 19.29 -7.96
CA VAL A 286 -5.17 18.96 -6.53
C VAL A 286 -5.79 20.07 -5.68
N GLU A 287 -5.80 21.29 -6.18
CA GLU A 287 -6.44 22.47 -5.53
C GLU A 287 -7.96 22.54 -5.80
N GLY A 288 -8.48 21.71 -6.67
CA GLY A 288 -9.93 21.61 -6.92
C GLY A 288 -10.53 22.73 -7.80
N SER A 289 -9.72 23.62 -8.36
CA SER A 289 -10.16 24.84 -9.03
C SER A 289 -10.30 24.74 -10.56
N MET A 290 -10.13 23.57 -11.17
CA MET A 290 -9.99 23.47 -12.61
C MET A 290 -11.23 22.96 -13.33
N LYS A 291 -11.66 23.72 -14.32
CA LYS A 291 -12.42 23.26 -15.48
C LYS A 291 -11.53 22.31 -16.32
N ASN A 292 -12.12 21.28 -16.88
CA ASN A 292 -11.59 20.26 -17.80
C ASN A 292 -10.09 20.35 -18.11
N SER A 293 -9.28 19.64 -17.33
CA SER A 293 -7.88 19.43 -17.64
C SER A 293 -7.76 18.53 -18.87
N ASN A 294 -6.82 18.81 -19.76
CA ASN A 294 -6.44 17.92 -20.85
C ASN A 294 -5.20 17.08 -20.50
N VAL A 295 -4.94 16.88 -19.20
CA VAL A 295 -3.88 16.01 -18.71
C VAL A 295 -4.46 14.65 -18.34
N TRP A 296 -3.90 13.63 -18.94
CA TRP A 296 -4.29 12.23 -18.76
C TRP A 296 -3.19 11.47 -18.04
N LYS A 297 -3.59 10.55 -17.17
CA LYS A 297 -2.69 9.58 -16.54
C LYS A 297 -3.09 8.18 -17.02
N ILE A 298 -2.13 7.45 -17.55
CA ILE A 298 -2.30 6.10 -18.03
C ILE A 298 -1.42 5.18 -17.18
N PHE A 299 -2.01 4.15 -16.58
CA PHE A 299 -1.25 3.05 -16.02
C PHE A 299 -1.14 1.92 -17.03
N SER A 300 0.05 1.35 -17.13
CA SER A 300 0.34 0.26 -18.04
C SER A 300 1.35 -0.74 -17.45
N ASN A 301 1.30 -1.99 -17.94
CA ASN A 301 2.23 -3.05 -17.55
C ASN A 301 3.52 -3.08 -18.39
N LYS A 302 3.60 -2.23 -19.43
CA LYS A 302 4.79 -2.01 -20.26
C LYS A 302 4.85 -0.54 -20.66
N PRO A 303 6.07 -0.01 -20.97
CA PRO A 303 6.22 1.35 -21.47
C PRO A 303 5.37 1.59 -22.73
N LEU A 304 4.63 2.70 -22.74
CA LEU A 304 3.83 3.09 -23.88
C LEU A 304 4.75 3.65 -24.97
N LYS A 305 4.71 3.04 -26.15
CA LYS A 305 5.41 3.55 -27.32
C LYS A 305 4.67 4.76 -27.92
N SER A 306 5.41 5.64 -28.60
CA SER A 306 4.86 6.87 -29.20
C SER A 306 3.74 6.59 -30.21
N ASN A 307 3.80 5.48 -30.96
CA ASN A 307 2.72 5.12 -31.88
C ASN A 307 1.39 4.87 -31.16
N ILE A 308 1.41 4.13 -30.03
CA ILE A 308 0.20 3.85 -29.22
C ILE A 308 -0.35 5.16 -28.63
N ILE A 309 0.53 6.06 -28.16
CA ILE A 309 0.10 7.37 -27.63
C ILE A 309 -0.55 8.18 -28.75
N ASN A 310 0.01 8.21 -29.96
CA ASN A 310 -0.55 8.94 -31.10
C ASN A 310 -1.85 8.32 -31.65
N GLU A 311 -2.08 7.02 -31.43
CA GLU A 311 -3.37 6.38 -31.73
C GLU A 311 -4.46 6.83 -30.75
N MET A 312 -4.12 6.93 -29.45
CA MET A 312 -5.05 7.32 -28.39
C MET A 312 -5.31 8.83 -28.32
N PHE A 313 -4.34 9.65 -28.70
CA PHE A 313 -4.38 11.10 -28.52
C PHE A 313 -4.09 11.88 -29.79
N SER A 314 -4.63 13.10 -29.86
CA SER A 314 -4.23 14.15 -30.78
C SER A 314 -3.69 15.36 -30.01
N ASN A 315 -3.03 16.30 -30.72
CA ASN A 315 -2.48 17.50 -30.12
C ASN A 315 -1.59 17.25 -28.90
N VAL A 316 -0.73 16.23 -28.97
CA VAL A 316 0.17 15.84 -27.88
C VAL A 316 1.19 16.96 -27.64
N GLN A 317 1.13 17.58 -26.46
CA GLN A 317 2.00 18.69 -26.04
C GLN A 317 3.14 18.23 -25.16
N GLU A 318 2.89 17.32 -24.22
CA GLU A 318 3.87 16.84 -23.25
C GLU A 318 3.59 15.38 -22.88
N ILE A 319 4.67 14.62 -22.72
CA ILE A 319 4.65 13.23 -22.24
C ILE A 319 5.68 13.11 -21.12
N LYS A 320 5.26 12.56 -19.97
CA LYS A 320 6.14 12.17 -18.88
C LYS A 320 5.83 10.77 -18.45
N GLN A 321 6.84 9.90 -18.41
CA GLN A 321 6.69 8.52 -17.96
C GLN A 321 7.51 8.29 -16.70
N ILE A 322 6.93 7.57 -15.73
CA ILE A 322 7.55 7.21 -14.46
C ILE A 322 7.33 5.72 -14.28
N THR A 323 8.40 5.02 -13.91
CA THR A 323 8.38 3.59 -13.61
C THR A 323 8.89 3.40 -12.18
N TRP A 324 8.19 2.56 -11.39
CA TRP A 324 8.62 2.21 -10.04
C TRP A 324 8.07 0.86 -9.60
N LYS A 325 8.70 0.25 -8.59
CA LYS A 325 8.21 -0.94 -7.89
C LYS A 325 7.14 -0.52 -6.89
N ALA A 326 5.87 -0.73 -7.23
CA ALA A 326 4.75 -0.12 -6.54
C ALA A 326 4.30 -0.90 -5.29
N TYR A 327 4.22 -2.23 -5.39
CA TYR A 327 3.68 -3.12 -4.37
C TYR A 327 4.09 -4.57 -4.64
N PRO A 328 3.91 -5.51 -3.66
CA PRO A 328 4.23 -6.92 -3.87
C PRO A 328 3.50 -7.56 -5.06
N GLU A 329 4.16 -8.48 -5.73
CA GLU A 329 3.47 -9.47 -6.57
C GLU A 329 2.75 -10.44 -5.65
N TYR A 330 1.44 -10.23 -5.52
CA TYR A 330 0.62 -11.03 -4.61
C TYR A 330 0.38 -12.43 -5.15
N SER A 331 0.49 -13.42 -4.28
CA SER A 331 0.18 -14.81 -4.59
C SER A 331 -0.38 -15.53 -3.37
N THR A 332 -0.89 -16.72 -3.55
CA THR A 332 -1.35 -17.59 -2.46
C THR A 332 -0.20 -18.33 -1.74
N LYS A 333 1.03 -18.14 -2.21
CA LYS A 333 2.22 -18.63 -1.49
C LYS A 333 2.54 -17.63 -0.38
N ILE A 334 2.28 -18.04 0.84
CA ILE A 334 2.47 -17.19 2.01
C ILE A 334 3.97 -17.04 2.27
N HIS A 335 4.42 -15.81 2.28
CA HIS A 335 5.70 -15.45 2.87
C HIS A 335 5.42 -14.84 4.23
N GLU A 336 5.95 -15.45 5.29
CA GLU A 336 5.80 -14.90 6.64
C GLU A 336 6.55 -13.57 6.73
N ALA A 337 5.82 -12.47 6.62
CA ALA A 337 6.40 -11.14 6.81
C ALA A 337 6.35 -10.75 8.28
N LYS A 338 7.47 -10.25 8.79
CA LYS A 338 7.68 -9.93 10.21
C LYS A 338 7.82 -8.43 10.41
N PHE A 339 7.08 -7.90 11.38
CA PHE A 339 7.27 -6.53 11.87
C PHE A 339 8.50 -6.42 12.79
N LYS A 340 8.85 -7.48 13.51
CA LYS A 340 10.05 -7.56 14.35
C LYS A 340 11.05 -8.51 13.71
N LEU A 341 12.13 -7.95 13.18
CA LEU A 341 13.20 -8.73 12.51
C LEU A 341 14.24 -9.23 13.51
N HIS A 342 14.59 -8.37 14.47
CA HIS A 342 15.55 -8.64 15.53
C HIS A 342 15.19 -7.83 16.78
N ASN A 343 15.98 -7.94 17.84
CA ASN A 343 15.79 -7.14 19.05
C ASN A 343 16.03 -5.66 18.72
N ALA A 344 15.00 -4.81 18.84
CA ALA A 344 15.03 -3.39 18.49
C ALA A 344 15.27 -3.08 16.97
N LEU A 345 15.09 -4.07 16.08
CA LEU A 345 15.06 -3.91 14.62
C LEU A 345 13.70 -4.30 14.08
N TYR A 346 13.03 -3.35 13.43
CA TYR A 346 11.64 -3.50 12.97
C TYR A 346 11.49 -3.18 11.51
N HIS A 347 10.41 -3.70 10.88
CA HIS A 347 10.11 -3.53 9.47
C HIS A 347 8.62 -3.18 9.26
N VAL A 348 8.35 -1.95 8.82
CA VAL A 348 6.97 -1.45 8.64
C VAL A 348 6.30 -2.11 7.44
N ASN A 349 7.05 -2.28 6.33
CA ASN A 349 6.50 -2.76 5.06
C ASN A 349 6.08 -4.25 5.09
N ALA A 350 6.25 -4.94 6.22
CA ALA A 350 5.66 -6.26 6.42
C ALA A 350 4.14 -6.27 6.15
N ILE A 351 3.44 -5.15 6.44
CA ILE A 351 1.99 -4.99 6.20
C ILE A 351 1.63 -5.05 4.72
N GLU A 352 2.53 -4.65 3.82
CA GLU A 352 2.26 -4.61 2.38
C GLU A 352 2.02 -6.00 1.77
N TRP A 353 2.52 -7.06 2.41
CA TRP A 353 2.26 -8.44 1.98
C TRP A 353 0.81 -8.87 2.20
N ILE A 354 0.06 -8.16 3.04
CA ILE A 354 -1.39 -8.33 3.20
C ILE A 354 -2.13 -7.51 2.13
N ALA A 355 -1.81 -6.22 2.05
CA ALA A 355 -2.29 -5.28 1.03
C ALA A 355 -1.48 -3.98 1.10
N SER A 356 -1.23 -3.36 -0.03
CA SER A 356 -0.55 -2.06 -0.11
C SER A 356 -1.58 -0.95 -0.30
N ALA A 357 -1.73 -0.12 0.71
CA ALA A 357 -2.57 1.08 0.70
C ALA A 357 -2.08 2.06 1.77
N MET A 358 -2.40 3.36 1.64
CA MET A 358 -2.02 4.38 2.64
C MET A 358 -2.54 4.04 4.04
N GLU A 359 -3.76 3.51 4.16
CA GLU A 359 -4.32 3.08 5.44
C GLU A 359 -3.54 1.91 6.04
N MET A 360 -3.17 0.93 5.21
CA MET A 360 -2.34 -0.21 5.65
C MET A 360 -0.97 0.27 6.15
N SER A 361 -0.34 1.22 5.45
CA SER A 361 0.93 1.82 5.89
C SER A 361 0.80 2.53 7.23
N ALA A 362 -0.31 3.23 7.48
CA ALA A 362 -0.59 3.88 8.76
C ALA A 362 -0.76 2.84 9.89
N ILE A 363 -1.49 1.76 9.64
CA ILE A 363 -1.70 0.66 10.61
C ILE A 363 -0.37 -0.03 10.91
N GLY A 364 0.43 -0.36 9.89
CA GLY A 364 1.76 -0.97 10.04
C GLY A 364 2.72 -0.06 10.80
N GLY A 365 2.75 1.23 10.46
CA GLY A 365 3.56 2.24 11.16
C GLY A 365 3.19 2.35 12.64
N ARG A 366 1.90 2.40 12.96
CA ARG A 366 1.41 2.43 14.34
C ARG A 366 1.77 1.15 15.09
N ASN A 367 1.59 -0.03 14.47
CA ASN A 367 1.97 -1.29 15.07
C ASN A 367 3.47 -1.33 15.44
N VAL A 368 4.34 -0.93 14.53
CA VAL A 368 5.78 -0.93 14.76
C VAL A 368 6.17 0.10 15.82
N ALA A 369 5.56 1.29 15.84
CA ALA A 369 5.82 2.31 16.84
C ALA A 369 5.45 1.81 18.25
N LEU A 370 4.26 1.23 18.41
CA LEU A 370 3.80 0.64 19.67
C LEU A 370 4.68 -0.54 20.12
N LEU A 371 5.07 -1.39 19.16
CA LEU A 371 5.94 -2.55 19.42
C LEU A 371 7.33 -2.12 19.90
N ALA A 372 7.94 -1.14 19.21
CA ALA A 372 9.23 -0.58 19.58
C ALA A 372 9.18 0.11 20.95
N HIS A 373 8.14 0.91 21.21
CA HIS A 373 7.90 1.55 22.50
C HIS A 373 7.77 0.52 23.63
N ARG A 374 6.90 -0.48 23.47
CA ARG A 374 6.71 -1.55 24.46
C ARG A 374 8.02 -2.28 24.78
N ASP A 375 8.77 -2.66 23.75
CA ASP A 375 10.01 -3.42 23.91
C ASP A 375 11.10 -2.57 24.58
N PHE A 376 11.17 -1.27 24.25
CA PHE A 376 12.11 -0.34 24.86
C PHE A 376 11.84 -0.15 26.36
N PHE A 377 10.59 0.13 26.75
CA PHE A 377 10.25 0.35 28.16
C PHE A 377 10.31 -0.92 29.01
N ARG A 378 9.98 -2.08 28.48
CA ARG A 378 10.17 -3.37 29.19
C ARG A 378 11.64 -3.56 29.58
N LYS A 379 12.56 -3.19 28.73
CA LYS A 379 13.99 -3.26 28.97
C LYS A 379 14.41 -2.37 30.15
N PHE A 380 13.97 -1.11 30.18
CA PHE A 380 14.24 -0.18 31.28
C PHE A 380 13.70 -0.66 32.63
N CYS A 381 12.50 -1.26 32.64
CA CYS A 381 11.95 -1.84 33.85
C CYS A 381 12.80 -3.01 34.38
N PHE A 382 13.28 -3.87 33.51
CA PHE A 382 14.15 -4.99 33.88
C PHE A 382 15.50 -4.51 34.43
N GLU A 383 16.15 -3.53 33.80
CA GLU A 383 17.41 -2.96 34.25
C GLU A 383 17.29 -2.29 35.63
N LYS A 384 16.20 -1.54 35.89
CA LYS A 384 15.94 -0.98 37.23
C LYS A 384 15.76 -2.06 38.30
N ILE A 385 15.07 -3.16 38.00
CA ILE A 385 14.85 -4.28 38.90
C ILE A 385 16.18 -4.96 39.23
N ILE A 386 17.06 -5.18 38.23
CA ILE A 386 18.38 -5.80 38.44
C ILE A 386 19.28 -4.88 39.25
N GLN A 387 19.28 -3.57 39.00
CA GLN A 387 20.08 -2.61 39.75
C GLN A 387 19.62 -2.52 41.21
N THR A 388 18.30 -2.50 41.46
CA THR A 388 17.75 -2.51 42.84
C THR A 388 18.01 -3.84 43.55
N SER A 389 18.00 -4.97 42.88
CA SER A 389 18.34 -6.27 43.47
C SER A 389 19.82 -6.43 43.75
N SER A 390 20.70 -5.85 42.94
CA SER A 390 22.17 -5.85 43.14
C SER A 390 22.56 -4.89 44.29
N LEU A 391 21.85 -3.78 44.47
CA LEU A 391 22.03 -2.87 45.60
C LEU A 391 21.58 -3.52 46.94
N LYS A 392 20.50 -4.33 46.94
CA LYS A 392 20.07 -5.07 48.13
C LYS A 392 21.03 -6.21 48.55
N LYS A 393 21.85 -6.74 47.62
CA LYS A 393 22.88 -7.73 47.93
C LYS A 393 24.19 -7.14 48.45
N LYS A 394 24.34 -5.81 48.48
CA LYS A 394 25.53 -5.09 48.96
C LYS A 394 25.35 -4.42 50.34
N LEU A 395 24.25 -4.67 51.04
CA LEU A 395 24.12 -4.27 52.44
C LEU A 395 24.92 -5.28 53.30
N PRO A 396 25.91 -4.86 54.07
CA PRO A 396 26.63 -5.75 54.97
C PRO A 396 25.66 -6.26 56.05
N THR A 397 25.63 -7.56 56.20
CA THR A 397 25.14 -8.19 57.43
C THR A 397 26.23 -7.95 58.50
N GLU A 398 26.15 -6.79 59.16
CA GLU A 398 26.77 -6.57 60.46
C GLU A 398 25.65 -6.30 61.43
N LEU A 399 25.34 -7.33 62.21
CA LEU A 399 24.99 -7.30 63.64
C LEU A 399 25.12 -8.70 64.20
#